data_17b7ac85f9ccb049e355fa7eb494e394
#
_entry.id   17b7ac85f9ccb049e355fa7eb494e394
#
_cell.length_a   1.000
_cell.length_b   1.000
_cell.length_c   1.000
_cell.angle_alpha   90.00
_cell.angle_beta   90.00
_cell.angle_gamma   90.00
#
_symmetry.space_group_name_H-M   'P 1'
#
loop_
_entity.id
_entity.type
_entity.pdbx_description
1 polymer ?
#
loop_
_entity_poly.entity_id
_entity_poly.type
_entity_poly.pdbx_seq_one_letter_code
_entity_poly.pdbx_strand_id
1 'polypeptide(L)'
;MVWLAQYFHPERKFYPVMASKDCKPSLLLIAHGSRNKQANEDLYWMAEQLRDRGFGLVEPSFLELAPPDILTAGRACVAKGAVDVLMVPYFLAAGIHVREDLTEARNILAKEFPEVNFRLAGHLGRHQKMVEMVLARIDEAQTTAGN
;
A
#
# COMPACT_ATOMS: atom_id res chain seq x y z
N MET A 1 5.02 -37.91 32.65
CA MET A 1 3.80 -37.89 33.44
C MET A 1 3.47 -36.45 33.78
N VAL A 2 2.29 -35.94 33.26
CA VAL A 2 1.60 -34.75 33.71
C VAL A 2 2.33 -33.43 33.55
N TRP A 3 1.91 -32.59 32.62
CA TRP A 3 1.03 -31.42 32.68
C TRP A 3 1.00 -30.72 31.31
N LEU A 4 0.05 -31.11 30.49
CA LEU A 4 -0.38 -30.36 29.33
C LEU A 4 -1.89 -30.11 29.52
N ALA A 5 -2.25 -29.06 30.18
CA ALA A 5 -3.57 -28.48 30.09
C ALA A 5 -3.55 -27.07 30.67
N GLN A 6 -4.22 -26.18 29.97
CA GLN A 6 -4.64 -24.85 30.42
C GLN A 6 -3.85 -23.68 29.85
N TYR A 7 -4.22 -23.30 28.61
CA TYR A 7 -4.44 -21.90 28.25
C TYR A 7 -5.52 -21.81 27.18
N PHE A 8 -6.73 -22.26 27.55
CA PHE A 8 -7.94 -21.89 26.85
C PHE A 8 -8.52 -20.69 27.61
N HIS A 9 -8.26 -19.47 27.15
CA HIS A 9 -8.92 -18.28 27.65
C HIS A 9 -10.14 -17.96 26.77
N PRO A 10 -11.37 -18.17 27.23
CA PRO A 10 -12.60 -17.92 26.46
C PRO A 10 -13.14 -16.50 26.61
N GLU A 11 -12.30 -15.49 26.83
CA GLU A 11 -12.75 -14.09 26.85
C GLU A 11 -11.69 -13.15 26.27
N ARG A 12 -11.41 -13.26 24.98
CA ARG A 12 -10.91 -12.10 24.27
C ARG A 12 -12.11 -11.24 23.91
N LYS A 13 -12.52 -10.38 24.82
CA LYS A 13 -13.31 -9.20 24.47
C LYS A 13 -12.50 -8.41 23.46
N PHE A 14 -12.96 -8.43 22.24
CA PHE A 14 -12.48 -7.57 21.18
C PHE A 14 -12.80 -6.14 21.61
N TYR A 15 -11.86 -5.47 22.24
CA TYR A 15 -11.91 -4.03 22.37
C TYR A 15 -11.55 -3.49 20.99
N PRO A 16 -12.44 -2.76 20.31
CA PRO A 16 -12.03 -2.01 19.15
C PRO A 16 -10.93 -1.06 19.62
N VAL A 17 -9.71 -1.29 19.17
CA VAL A 17 -8.64 -0.32 19.34
C VAL A 17 -9.15 0.91 18.61
N MET A 18 -9.66 1.88 19.36
CA MET A 18 -9.94 3.20 18.82
C MET A 18 -8.65 3.65 18.19
N ALA A 19 -8.66 3.79 16.85
CA ALA A 19 -7.56 4.31 16.09
C ALA A 19 -7.22 5.68 16.71
N SER A 20 -6.19 5.72 17.53
CA SER A 20 -5.67 6.98 18.04
C SER A 20 -5.29 7.80 16.81
N LYS A 21 -5.58 9.10 16.83
CA LYS A 21 -5.25 10.05 15.75
C LYS A 21 -3.76 10.04 15.36
N ASP A 22 -2.93 9.37 16.14
CA ASP A 22 -1.49 9.27 15.98
C ASP A 22 -1.01 7.94 15.35
N CYS A 23 -1.90 6.98 15.06
CA CYS A 23 -1.52 5.73 14.44
C CYS A 23 -1.59 5.88 12.92
N LYS A 24 -0.41 5.84 12.26
CA LYS A 24 -0.34 5.86 10.80
C LYS A 24 -1.03 4.61 10.23
N PRO A 25 -1.77 4.73 9.12
CA PRO A 25 -2.39 3.58 8.48
C PRO A 25 -1.34 2.62 7.93
N SER A 26 -1.72 1.36 7.77
CA SER A 26 -0.99 0.44 6.90
C SER A 26 -1.16 0.87 5.45
N LEU A 27 -0.13 0.73 4.64
CA LEU A 27 -0.15 1.15 3.24
C LEU A 27 -0.16 -0.07 2.33
N LEU A 28 -1.05 -0.06 1.35
CA LEU A 28 -1.05 -0.98 0.22
C LEU A 28 -0.70 -0.16 -1.03
N LEU A 29 0.56 -0.23 -1.45
CA LEU A 29 1.03 0.46 -2.66
C LEU A 29 0.63 -0.35 -3.89
N ILE A 30 0.14 0.33 -4.91
CA ILE A 30 -0.36 -0.32 -6.12
C ILE A 30 0.27 0.32 -7.34
N ALA A 31 1.13 -0.41 -8.03
CA ALA A 31 1.64 -0.02 -9.34
C ALA A 31 0.96 -0.82 -10.46
N HIS A 32 1.18 -0.42 -11.70
CA HIS A 32 0.63 -1.13 -12.86
C HIS A 32 1.19 -2.55 -12.95
N GLY A 33 2.48 -2.69 -12.71
CA GLY A 33 3.22 -3.93 -12.90
C GLY A 33 3.91 -4.00 -14.27
N SER A 34 4.95 -4.79 -14.33
CA SER A 34 5.73 -5.03 -15.54
C SER A 34 6.24 -6.48 -15.56
N ARG A 35 6.37 -7.04 -16.75
CA ARG A 35 7.08 -8.33 -16.95
C ARG A 35 8.58 -8.18 -16.70
N ASN A 36 9.12 -6.97 -16.85
CA ASN A 36 10.47 -6.64 -16.45
C ASN A 36 10.54 -6.45 -14.92
N LYS A 37 11.19 -7.38 -14.24
CA LYS A 37 11.32 -7.35 -12.77
C LYS A 37 11.98 -6.07 -12.27
N GLN A 38 12.97 -5.56 -12.98
CA GLN A 38 13.68 -4.34 -12.60
C GLN A 38 12.74 -3.12 -12.56
N ALA A 39 11.76 -3.04 -13.45
CA ALA A 39 10.77 -1.97 -13.45
C ALA A 39 9.84 -2.01 -12.23
N ASN A 40 9.70 -3.17 -11.59
CA ASN A 40 8.89 -3.32 -10.37
C ASN A 40 9.68 -2.94 -9.10
N GLU A 41 11.02 -2.89 -9.17
CA GLU A 41 11.88 -2.56 -8.02
C GLU A 41 11.63 -1.15 -7.48
N ASP A 42 11.22 -0.22 -8.32
CA ASP A 42 10.88 1.15 -7.89
C ASP A 42 9.76 1.17 -6.86
N LEU A 43 8.79 0.26 -6.97
CA LEU A 43 7.71 0.17 -5.97
C LEU A 43 8.20 -0.39 -4.64
N TYR A 44 9.09 -1.36 -4.67
CA TYR A 44 9.72 -1.91 -3.46
C TYR A 44 10.60 -0.88 -2.77
N TRP A 45 11.39 -0.12 -3.55
CA TRP A 45 12.17 0.99 -3.02
C TRP A 45 11.28 2.05 -2.36
N MET A 46 10.16 2.44 -3.00
CA MET A 46 9.20 3.37 -2.44
C MET A 46 8.61 2.84 -1.13
N ALA A 47 8.29 1.55 -1.06
CA ALA A 47 7.79 0.93 0.15
C ALA A 47 8.78 1.06 1.31
N GLU A 48 10.07 0.84 1.06
CA GLU A 48 11.12 1.01 2.08
C GLU A 48 11.26 2.47 2.51
N GLN A 49 11.25 3.42 1.55
CA GLN A 49 11.28 4.85 1.87
C GLN A 49 10.12 5.27 2.79
N LEU A 50 8.96 4.68 2.64
CA LEU A 50 7.79 4.96 3.49
C LEU A 50 7.93 4.29 4.86
N ARG A 51 8.47 3.08 4.94
CA ARG A 51 8.79 2.42 6.22
C ARG A 51 9.77 3.25 7.04
N ASP A 52 10.83 3.77 6.43
CA ASP A 52 11.83 4.65 7.07
C ASP A 52 11.21 5.95 7.59
N ARG A 53 10.07 6.36 7.04
CA ARG A 53 9.29 7.51 7.49
C ARG A 53 8.23 7.18 8.55
N GLY A 54 8.28 5.95 9.08
CA GLY A 54 7.49 5.48 10.21
C GLY A 54 6.12 4.91 9.84
N PHE A 55 5.92 4.46 8.58
CA PHE A 55 4.79 3.60 8.24
C PHE A 55 5.18 2.15 8.55
N GLY A 56 4.64 1.59 9.64
CA GLY A 56 5.06 0.28 10.16
C GLY A 56 4.77 -0.88 9.21
N LEU A 57 3.70 -0.81 8.42
CA LEU A 57 3.33 -1.82 7.44
C LEU A 57 3.09 -1.17 6.08
N VAL A 58 3.89 -1.56 5.09
CA VAL A 58 3.77 -1.11 3.70
C VAL A 58 3.93 -2.32 2.78
N GLU A 59 2.86 -2.68 2.07
CA GLU A 59 2.84 -3.83 1.15
C GLU A 59 2.77 -3.34 -0.30
N PRO A 60 3.75 -3.68 -1.14
CA PRO A 60 3.67 -3.45 -2.58
C PRO A 60 2.71 -4.44 -3.24
N SER A 61 2.01 -3.99 -4.27
CA SER A 61 1.15 -4.83 -5.11
C SER A 61 1.08 -4.30 -6.54
N PHE A 62 0.57 -5.12 -7.44
CA PHE A 62 0.49 -4.79 -8.85
C PHE A 62 -0.91 -5.06 -9.39
N LEU A 63 -1.36 -4.21 -10.31
CA LEU A 63 -2.63 -4.37 -11.02
C LEU A 63 -2.62 -5.61 -11.88
N GLU A 64 -1.51 -5.80 -12.62
CA GLU A 64 -1.31 -6.91 -13.55
C GLU A 64 0.18 -7.19 -13.77
N LEU A 65 0.51 -8.22 -14.54
CA LEU A 65 1.85 -8.55 -15.04
C LEU A 65 2.90 -8.93 -13.99
N ALA A 66 2.66 -8.71 -12.70
CA ALA A 66 3.58 -9.08 -11.62
C ALA A 66 2.82 -9.45 -10.34
N PRO A 67 3.31 -10.42 -9.56
CA PRO A 67 2.80 -10.70 -8.22
C PRO A 67 3.48 -9.79 -7.17
N PRO A 68 2.84 -9.58 -6.01
CA PRO A 68 1.46 -10.00 -5.69
C PRO A 68 0.41 -9.08 -6.32
N ASP A 69 -0.77 -9.62 -6.58
CA ASP A 69 -1.93 -8.81 -6.95
C ASP A 69 -2.49 -8.04 -5.75
N ILE A 70 -3.40 -7.10 -6.02
CA ILE A 70 -3.97 -6.20 -5.00
C ILE A 70 -4.69 -6.97 -3.89
N LEU A 71 -5.49 -7.98 -4.25
CA LEU A 71 -6.27 -8.74 -3.27
C LEU A 71 -5.37 -9.59 -2.38
N THR A 72 -4.36 -10.24 -2.97
CA THR A 72 -3.36 -11.02 -2.23
C THR A 72 -2.59 -10.15 -1.24
N ALA A 73 -2.11 -8.99 -1.67
CA ALA A 73 -1.38 -8.08 -0.80
C ALA A 73 -2.28 -7.41 0.25
N GLY A 74 -3.54 -7.11 -0.09
CA GLY A 74 -4.53 -6.61 0.86
C GLY A 74 -4.82 -7.61 1.98
N ARG A 75 -4.99 -8.89 1.64
CA ARG A 75 -5.14 -9.98 2.62
C ARG A 75 -3.89 -10.13 3.49
N ALA A 76 -2.70 -9.95 2.91
CA ALA A 76 -1.45 -9.97 3.66
C ALA A 76 -1.36 -8.81 4.68
N CYS A 77 -1.87 -7.62 4.35
CA CYS A 77 -1.97 -6.52 5.32
C CYS A 77 -2.83 -6.93 6.53
N VAL A 78 -3.99 -7.52 6.29
CA VAL A 78 -4.90 -7.98 7.36
C VAL A 78 -4.26 -9.09 8.20
N ALA A 79 -3.63 -10.07 7.56
CA ALA A 79 -2.93 -11.16 8.24
C ALA A 79 -1.78 -10.66 9.14
N LYS A 80 -1.19 -9.51 8.82
CA LYS A 80 -0.17 -8.82 9.62
C LYS A 80 -0.76 -7.88 10.67
N GLY A 81 -2.08 -7.88 10.85
CA GLY A 81 -2.78 -7.14 11.91
C GLY A 81 -3.22 -5.72 11.53
N ALA A 82 -3.27 -5.38 10.25
CA ALA A 82 -3.79 -4.10 9.82
C ALA A 82 -5.28 -3.96 10.15
N VAL A 83 -5.67 -2.81 10.72
CA VAL A 83 -7.06 -2.43 11.01
C VAL A 83 -7.52 -1.22 10.19
N ASP A 84 -6.57 -0.49 9.61
CA ASP A 84 -6.79 0.64 8.70
C ASP A 84 -5.76 0.56 7.57
N VAL A 85 -6.23 0.32 6.37
CA VAL A 85 -5.41 0.13 5.17
C VAL A 85 -5.70 1.24 4.18
N LEU A 86 -4.70 2.04 3.86
CA LEU A 86 -4.76 3.04 2.81
C LEU A 86 -4.13 2.46 1.54
N MET A 87 -4.97 2.24 0.53
CA MET A 87 -4.57 1.82 -0.81
C MET A 87 -4.06 3.03 -1.57
N VAL A 88 -2.81 3.00 -2.01
CA VAL A 88 -2.13 4.15 -2.63
C VAL A 88 -1.75 3.80 -4.07
N PRO A 89 -2.47 4.32 -5.07
CA PRO A 89 -2.14 4.12 -6.47
C PRO A 89 -0.86 4.85 -6.86
N TYR A 90 0.16 4.10 -7.25
CA TYR A 90 1.46 4.60 -7.71
C TYR A 90 1.46 4.76 -9.24
N PHE A 91 0.58 5.65 -9.73
CA PHE A 91 0.42 5.98 -11.15
C PHE A 91 0.44 7.48 -11.38
N LEU A 92 0.99 7.90 -12.50
CA LEU A 92 0.91 9.30 -12.95
C LEU A 92 -0.48 9.66 -13.48
N ALA A 93 -1.15 8.70 -14.11
CA ALA A 93 -2.51 8.85 -14.60
C ALA A 93 -3.28 7.55 -14.39
N ALA A 94 -4.56 7.66 -14.08
CA ALA A 94 -5.47 6.53 -13.97
C ALA A 94 -6.65 6.73 -14.94
N GLY A 95 -6.76 5.87 -15.93
CA GLY A 95 -7.93 5.78 -16.81
C GLY A 95 -9.18 5.32 -16.03
N ILE A 96 -10.33 5.39 -16.68
CA ILE A 96 -11.63 5.01 -16.07
C ILE A 96 -11.57 3.57 -15.57
N HIS A 97 -11.12 2.62 -16.39
CA HIS A 97 -11.04 1.20 -16.04
C HIS A 97 -10.13 0.94 -14.83
N VAL A 98 -8.95 1.57 -14.77
CA VAL A 98 -8.05 1.43 -13.62
C VAL A 98 -8.71 1.92 -12.33
N ARG A 99 -9.47 3.01 -12.39
CA ARG A 99 -10.21 3.53 -11.22
C ARG A 99 -11.33 2.60 -10.79
N GLU A 100 -12.01 1.99 -11.74
CA GLU A 100 -13.06 0.99 -11.49
C GLU A 100 -12.45 -0.24 -10.83
N ASP A 101 -11.36 -0.79 -11.38
CA ASP A 101 -10.65 -1.96 -10.83
C ASP A 101 -10.14 -1.73 -9.40
N LEU A 102 -9.58 -0.54 -9.13
CA LEU A 102 -9.12 -0.18 -7.78
C LEU A 102 -10.29 -0.06 -6.80
N THR A 103 -11.40 0.51 -7.24
CA THR A 103 -12.61 0.65 -6.41
C THR A 103 -13.22 -0.73 -6.14
N GLU A 104 -13.27 -1.60 -7.13
CA GLU A 104 -13.75 -2.97 -6.98
C GLU A 104 -12.87 -3.76 -6.00
N ALA A 105 -11.55 -3.72 -6.17
CA ALA A 105 -10.62 -4.37 -5.25
C ALA A 105 -10.80 -3.90 -3.81
N ARG A 106 -10.93 -2.57 -3.59
CA ARG A 106 -11.24 -2.01 -2.27
C ARG A 106 -12.56 -2.57 -1.71
N ASN A 107 -13.62 -2.64 -2.53
CA ASN A 107 -14.92 -3.11 -2.10
C ASN A 107 -14.91 -4.61 -1.77
N ILE A 108 -14.17 -5.42 -2.52
CA ILE A 108 -13.98 -6.85 -2.24
C ILE A 108 -13.31 -7.04 -0.89
N LEU A 109 -12.17 -6.34 -0.65
CA LEU A 109 -11.44 -6.42 0.61
C LEU A 109 -12.29 -5.93 1.80
N ALA A 110 -13.01 -4.82 1.65
CA ALA A 110 -13.88 -4.29 2.69
C ALA A 110 -15.06 -5.22 3.02
N LYS A 111 -15.56 -5.95 2.04
CA LYS A 111 -16.61 -6.96 2.26
C LYS A 111 -16.07 -8.23 2.91
N GLU A 112 -14.85 -8.64 2.55
CA GLU A 112 -14.18 -9.82 3.11
C GLU A 112 -13.75 -9.59 4.56
N PHE A 113 -13.34 -8.35 4.89
CA PHE A 113 -12.84 -7.95 6.22
C PHE A 113 -13.60 -6.73 6.74
N PRO A 114 -14.86 -6.87 7.17
CA PRO A 114 -15.70 -5.75 7.59
C PRO A 114 -15.19 -4.99 8.81
N GLU A 115 -14.28 -5.59 9.59
CA GLU A 115 -13.61 -4.98 10.74
C GLU A 115 -12.42 -4.09 10.35
N VAL A 116 -11.95 -4.17 9.09
CA VAL A 116 -10.81 -3.41 8.59
C VAL A 116 -11.29 -2.25 7.71
N ASN A 117 -10.78 -1.06 7.98
CA ASN A 117 -11.11 0.12 7.19
C ASN A 117 -10.20 0.20 5.95
N PHE A 118 -10.76 -0.08 4.75
CA PHE A 118 -10.05 0.07 3.49
C PHE A 118 -10.41 1.38 2.82
N ARG A 119 -9.41 2.23 2.61
CA ARG A 119 -9.55 3.54 1.95
C ARG A 119 -8.70 3.58 0.68
N LEU A 120 -9.15 4.32 -0.31
CA LEU A 120 -8.44 4.51 -1.58
C LEU A 120 -7.99 5.97 -1.69
N ALA A 121 -6.69 6.20 -1.83
CA ALA A 121 -6.11 7.51 -2.12
C ALA A 121 -6.20 7.87 -3.60
N GLY A 122 -6.04 9.15 -3.92
CA GLY A 122 -5.83 9.58 -5.30
C GLY A 122 -4.50 9.09 -5.88
N HIS A 123 -4.42 8.97 -7.21
CA HIS A 123 -3.18 8.69 -7.91
C HIS A 123 -2.22 9.90 -7.91
N LEU A 124 -0.96 9.70 -8.30
CA LEU A 124 0.10 10.70 -8.17
C LEU A 124 -0.05 11.92 -9.10
N GLY A 125 -0.78 11.79 -10.22
CA GLY A 125 -0.89 12.84 -11.26
C GLY A 125 -1.36 14.19 -10.71
N ARG A 126 -1.37 15.22 -11.50
CA ARG A 126 -1.80 16.61 -11.24
C ARG A 126 -1.60 17.09 -9.79
N HIS A 127 -0.36 17.04 -9.33
CA HIS A 127 0.02 17.49 -8.00
C HIS A 127 1.24 18.42 -8.11
N GLN A 128 1.30 19.48 -7.29
CA GLN A 128 2.40 20.46 -7.35
C GLN A 128 3.78 19.82 -7.16
N LYS A 129 3.89 18.78 -6.33
CA LYS A 129 5.13 18.02 -6.15
C LYS A 129 5.62 17.31 -7.42
N MET A 130 4.72 17.00 -8.35
CA MET A 130 5.13 16.44 -9.65
C MET A 130 5.83 17.49 -10.53
N VAL A 131 5.41 18.75 -10.45
CA VAL A 131 6.09 19.86 -11.14
C VAL A 131 7.51 20.02 -10.57
N GLU A 132 7.65 20.02 -9.25
CA GLU A 132 8.94 20.07 -8.57
C GLU A 132 9.86 18.91 -8.98
N MET A 133 9.33 17.69 -9.09
CA MET A 133 10.08 16.53 -9.55
C MET A 133 10.57 16.68 -11.00
N VAL A 134 9.73 17.17 -11.91
CA VAL A 134 10.09 17.41 -13.31
C VAL A 134 11.19 18.47 -13.40
N LEU A 135 11.07 19.57 -12.65
CA LEU A 135 12.09 20.60 -12.60
C LEU A 135 13.43 20.05 -12.08
N ALA A 136 13.42 19.24 -11.02
CA ALA A 136 14.62 18.61 -10.50
C ALA A 136 15.32 17.73 -11.56
N ARG A 137 14.56 16.94 -12.34
CA ARG A 137 15.11 16.13 -13.42
C ARG A 137 15.70 16.97 -14.57
N ILE A 138 15.09 18.11 -14.88
CA ILE A 138 15.61 19.07 -15.86
C ILE A 138 16.97 19.62 -15.41
N ASP A 139 17.06 20.07 -14.16
CA ASP A 139 18.29 20.62 -13.59
C ASP A 139 19.42 19.57 -13.55
N GLU A 140 19.13 18.34 -13.16
CA GLU A 140 20.09 17.23 -13.18
C GLU A 140 20.65 17.01 -14.61
N ALA A 141 19.77 16.99 -15.63
CA ALA A 141 20.18 16.79 -17.02
C ALA A 141 21.04 17.93 -17.56
N GLN A 142 20.75 19.17 -17.20
CA GLN A 142 21.55 20.35 -17.59
C GLN A 142 22.94 20.33 -16.95
N THR A 143 23.03 19.89 -15.69
CA THR A 143 24.30 19.83 -14.97
C THR A 143 25.21 18.73 -15.53
N THR A 144 24.63 17.60 -15.96
CA THR A 144 25.38 16.46 -16.53
C THR A 144 25.88 16.76 -17.97
N ALA A 145 25.19 17.61 -18.73
CA ALA A 145 25.59 17.99 -20.08
C ALA A 145 26.73 19.04 -20.15
N GLY A 146 27.12 19.60 -19.02
CA GLY A 146 28.19 20.61 -18.91
C GLY A 146 29.59 20.05 -18.59
N ASN A 147 29.77 18.73 -18.53
CA ASN A 147 31.03 18.03 -18.38
C ASN A 147 31.28 17.16 -19.62
#